data_d8123d807d72db82c8c7091ed105b929
#
_entry.id   d8123d807d72db82c8c7091ed105b929
#
_cell.length_a   1.000
_cell.length_b   1.000
_cell.length_c   1.000
_cell.angle_alpha   90.00
_cell.angle_beta   90.00
_cell.angle_gamma   90.00
#
_symmetry.space_group_name_H-M   'P 1'
#
loop_
_entity.id
_entity.type
_entity.pdbx_description
1 polymer ?
#
loop_
_entity_poly.entity_id
_entity_poly.type
_entity_poly.pdbx_seq_one_letter_code
_entity_poly.pdbx_strand_id
1 'polypeptide(L)'
;MDPIQIVEENAITYYKGIARLLEGQYIEDDQVTWFITGRRSLGRFNGVLHTTVSQADAIGNVVDPILTKYVSQGLPFFWVDWPEVGTPGLGDYLNSVNIPLIKFSIPAMMRTLAGLPKVSLPNEVAITLVQTQQDQADWMSVLMEGFEEPEPSRPDFQQYLASSLSESKPVFEHYIARWQGIPCAISTLLRADHGAGIYHVATLPKYRGHGLGKALTLTPMQSARQTGYDTAVLFASPSGYPLYQGLGFETVSTADFYAWSGLE
;
A
#
# COMPACT_ATOMS: atom_id res chain seq x y z
N MET A 1 -18.30 -8.57 8.57
CA MET A 1 -17.11 -7.86 9.08
C MET A 1 -17.36 -6.37 8.92
N ASP A 2 -16.94 -5.59 9.88
CA ASP A 2 -17.00 -4.13 9.83
C ASP A 2 -16.15 -3.61 8.66
N PRO A 3 -16.63 -2.64 7.88
CA PRO A 3 -15.84 -2.00 6.82
C PRO A 3 -14.46 -1.48 7.25
N ILE A 4 -14.34 -0.92 8.46
CA ILE A 4 -13.06 -0.44 8.98
C ILE A 4 -12.09 -1.60 9.18
N GLN A 5 -12.54 -2.71 9.75
CA GLN A 5 -11.72 -3.92 9.91
C GLN A 5 -11.24 -4.46 8.55
N ILE A 6 -12.09 -4.43 7.51
CA ILE A 6 -11.70 -4.90 6.17
C ILE A 6 -10.55 -4.06 5.60
N VAL A 7 -10.60 -2.74 5.70
CA VAL A 7 -9.54 -1.88 5.17
C VAL A 7 -8.25 -1.98 5.99
N GLU A 8 -8.35 -2.11 7.31
CA GLU A 8 -7.21 -2.30 8.20
C GLU A 8 -6.51 -3.64 7.94
N GLU A 9 -7.26 -4.75 7.92
CA GLU A 9 -6.72 -6.08 7.61
C GLU A 9 -6.10 -6.16 6.21
N ASN A 10 -6.67 -5.43 5.25
CA ASN A 10 -6.09 -5.33 3.92
C ASN A 10 -4.72 -4.65 3.94
N ALA A 11 -4.58 -3.54 4.70
CA ALA A 11 -3.29 -2.89 4.90
C ALA A 11 -2.28 -3.80 5.61
N ILE A 12 -2.71 -4.49 6.67
CA ILE A 12 -1.89 -5.46 7.41
C ILE A 12 -1.40 -6.57 6.45
N THR A 13 -2.31 -7.14 5.66
CA THR A 13 -1.97 -8.19 4.68
C THR A 13 -0.98 -7.70 3.63
N TYR A 14 -1.13 -6.45 3.15
CA TYR A 14 -0.19 -5.83 2.22
C TYR A 14 1.23 -5.75 2.81
N TYR A 15 1.38 -5.20 4.01
CA TYR A 15 2.69 -5.04 4.64
C TYR A 15 3.29 -6.35 5.15
N LYS A 16 2.46 -7.30 5.59
CA LYS A 16 2.89 -8.67 5.86
C LYS A 16 3.48 -9.34 4.62
N GLY A 17 2.87 -9.10 3.45
CA GLY A 17 3.40 -9.50 2.16
C GLY A 17 4.74 -8.84 1.84
N ILE A 18 4.86 -7.53 2.04
CA ILE A 18 6.13 -6.78 1.87
C ILE A 18 7.23 -7.37 2.77
N ALA A 19 6.96 -7.55 4.07
CA ALA A 19 7.92 -8.10 5.01
C ALA A 19 8.43 -9.47 4.52
N ARG A 20 7.53 -10.37 4.14
CA ARG A 20 7.86 -11.71 3.64
C ARG A 20 8.67 -11.67 2.34
N LEU A 21 8.28 -10.86 1.36
CA LEU A 21 8.95 -10.76 0.06
C LEU A 21 10.33 -10.12 0.14
N LEU A 22 10.58 -9.29 1.16
CA LEU A 22 11.87 -8.69 1.46
C LEU A 22 12.67 -9.43 2.54
N GLU A 23 12.25 -10.66 2.90
CA GLU A 23 12.92 -11.52 3.89
C GLU A 23 13.00 -10.88 5.29
N GLY A 24 12.03 -10.04 5.62
CA GLY A 24 11.90 -9.36 6.90
C GLY A 24 11.16 -10.19 7.95
N GLN A 25 10.99 -9.59 9.11
CA GLN A 25 10.21 -10.13 10.22
C GLN A 25 8.85 -9.44 10.30
N TYR A 26 7.82 -10.19 10.60
CA TYR A 26 6.48 -9.72 10.92
C TYR A 26 6.12 -10.24 12.31
N ILE A 27 5.68 -9.33 13.16
CA ILE A 27 5.38 -9.59 14.57
C ILE A 27 3.96 -9.11 14.85
N GLU A 28 3.18 -9.96 15.49
CA GLU A 28 1.79 -9.69 15.84
C GLU A 28 1.52 -10.27 17.22
N ASP A 29 0.98 -9.46 18.12
CA ASP A 29 0.46 -9.84 19.43
C ASP A 29 -0.87 -9.11 19.70
N ASP A 30 -1.40 -9.28 20.91
CA ASP A 30 -2.70 -8.71 21.30
C ASP A 30 -2.71 -7.17 21.36
N GLN A 31 -1.55 -6.52 21.34
CA GLN A 31 -1.41 -5.07 21.51
C GLN A 31 -0.88 -4.37 20.28
N VAL A 32 -0.02 -5.04 19.49
CA VAL A 32 0.66 -4.37 18.39
C VAL A 32 0.98 -5.32 17.22
N THR A 33 0.83 -4.80 16.01
CA THR A 33 1.24 -5.45 14.77
C THR A 33 2.30 -4.60 14.08
N TRP A 34 3.48 -5.14 13.83
CA TRP A 34 4.59 -4.42 13.22
C TRP A 34 5.50 -5.32 12.39
N PHE A 35 6.31 -4.73 11.53
CA PHE A 35 7.25 -5.46 10.68
C PHE A 35 8.56 -4.71 10.49
N ILE A 36 9.64 -5.45 10.27
CA ILE A 36 10.97 -4.92 10.05
C ILE A 36 11.66 -5.70 8.93
N THR A 37 12.05 -5.03 7.86
CA THR A 37 12.78 -5.64 6.75
C THR A 37 14.28 -5.37 6.81
N GLY A 38 14.70 -4.44 7.65
CA GLY A 38 16.09 -3.96 7.71
C GLY A 38 16.48 -3.03 6.56
N ARG A 39 15.55 -2.67 5.67
CA ARG A 39 15.80 -1.76 4.55
C ARG A 39 15.90 -0.33 5.04
N ARG A 40 16.85 0.42 4.48
CA ARG A 40 17.13 1.82 4.87
C ARG A 40 16.72 2.82 3.80
N SER A 41 16.35 2.35 2.62
CA SER A 41 16.05 3.20 1.48
C SER A 41 14.77 4.01 1.65
N LEU A 42 13.76 3.45 2.33
CA LEU A 42 12.45 4.09 2.55
C LEU A 42 11.83 3.62 3.88
N GLY A 43 11.20 4.56 4.59
CA GLY A 43 10.43 4.27 5.80
C GLY A 43 9.33 3.24 5.61
N ARG A 44 8.72 3.18 4.42
CA ARG A 44 7.63 2.24 4.12
C ARG A 44 8.01 0.75 4.14
N PHE A 45 9.30 0.42 4.25
CA PHE A 45 9.77 -0.95 4.37
C PHE A 45 9.93 -1.43 5.82
N ASN A 46 9.61 -0.58 6.79
CA ASN A 46 9.55 -0.91 8.21
C ASN A 46 8.39 -0.14 8.83
N GLY A 47 7.63 -0.75 9.72
CA GLY A 47 6.53 0.02 10.31
C GLY A 47 5.67 -0.72 11.30
N VAL A 48 4.81 0.05 11.96
CA VAL A 48 3.77 -0.41 12.88
C VAL A 48 2.43 -0.14 12.23
N LEU A 49 1.59 -1.15 12.18
CA LEU A 49 0.36 -1.19 11.39
C LEU A 49 -0.89 -1.09 12.24
N HIS A 50 -0.80 -1.57 13.47
CA HIS A 50 -1.89 -1.57 14.43
C HIS A 50 -1.34 -1.44 15.85
N THR A 51 -2.03 -0.69 16.69
CA THR A 51 -1.72 -0.55 18.12
C THR A 51 -3.02 -0.48 18.90
N THR A 52 -3.17 -1.37 19.88
CA THR A 52 -4.32 -1.38 20.80
C THR A 52 -3.82 -1.37 22.23
N VAL A 53 -3.98 -0.25 22.91
CA VAL A 53 -3.64 -0.07 24.33
C VAL A 53 -4.86 0.48 25.05
N SER A 54 -5.38 -0.26 26.02
CA SER A 54 -6.61 0.08 26.73
C SER A 54 -6.47 1.23 27.73
N GLN A 55 -5.23 1.57 28.13
CA GLN A 55 -4.94 2.63 29.11
C GLN A 55 -3.90 3.59 28.53
N ALA A 56 -4.22 4.87 28.45
CA ALA A 56 -3.34 5.90 27.89
C ALA A 56 -1.95 5.92 28.54
N ASP A 57 -1.87 5.72 29.86
CA ASP A 57 -0.62 5.70 30.62
C ASP A 57 0.30 4.51 30.31
N ALA A 58 -0.23 3.50 29.59
CA ALA A 58 0.50 2.31 29.18
C ALA A 58 1.06 2.38 27.74
N ILE A 59 0.76 3.44 26.97
CA ILE A 59 1.20 3.57 25.58
C ILE A 59 2.71 3.42 25.46
N GLY A 60 3.48 4.10 26.30
CA GLY A 60 4.95 4.02 26.30
C GLY A 60 5.49 2.60 26.49
N ASN A 61 4.79 1.76 27.28
CA ASN A 61 5.23 0.39 27.50
C ASN A 61 5.21 -0.46 26.20
N VAL A 62 4.32 -0.13 25.26
CA VAL A 62 4.21 -0.79 23.95
C VAL A 62 5.08 -0.10 22.90
N VAL A 63 5.06 1.22 22.87
CA VAL A 63 5.67 2.04 21.82
C VAL A 63 7.21 2.08 21.96
N ASP A 64 7.74 2.37 23.16
CA ASP A 64 9.17 2.64 23.38
C ASP A 64 10.09 1.46 23.02
N PRO A 65 9.77 0.19 23.34
CA PRO A 65 10.61 -0.93 22.93
C PRO A 65 10.71 -1.06 21.41
N ILE A 66 9.63 -0.79 20.66
CA ILE A 66 9.59 -0.86 19.20
C ILE A 66 10.38 0.31 18.60
N LEU A 67 10.16 1.54 19.10
CA LEU A 67 10.96 2.71 18.70
C LEU A 67 12.47 2.46 18.90
N THR A 68 12.85 1.96 20.10
CA THR A 68 14.22 1.63 20.40
C THR A 68 14.80 0.66 19.38
N LYS A 69 14.02 -0.34 18.94
CA LYS A 69 14.48 -1.33 17.95
C LYS A 69 14.73 -0.72 16.57
N TYR A 70 13.89 0.19 16.09
CA TYR A 70 14.12 0.86 14.80
C TYR A 70 15.27 1.88 14.91
N VAL A 71 15.21 2.76 15.93
CA VAL A 71 16.15 3.87 16.09
C VAL A 71 17.58 3.36 16.33
N SER A 72 17.77 2.35 17.20
CA SER A 72 19.10 1.76 17.48
C SER A 72 19.76 1.15 16.24
N GLN A 73 18.97 0.73 15.26
CA GLN A 73 19.46 0.19 13.98
C GLN A 73 19.55 1.25 12.87
N GLY A 74 19.13 2.50 13.13
CA GLY A 74 19.06 3.56 12.13
C GLY A 74 18.09 3.25 10.99
N LEU A 75 17.00 2.53 11.26
CA LEU A 75 16.01 2.12 10.27
C LEU A 75 14.90 3.16 10.18
N PRO A 76 14.68 3.79 9.04
CA PRO A 76 13.50 4.62 8.83
C PRO A 76 12.25 3.77 8.93
N PHE A 77 11.20 4.30 9.51
CA PHE A 77 9.94 3.57 9.71
C PHE A 77 8.73 4.51 9.68
N PHE A 78 7.54 3.93 9.56
CA PHE A 78 6.28 4.61 9.80
C PHE A 78 5.48 3.93 10.92
N TRP A 79 4.54 4.67 11.48
CA TRP A 79 3.55 4.20 12.44
C TRP A 79 2.16 4.63 11.96
N VAL A 80 1.24 3.70 11.84
CA VAL A 80 -0.15 4.01 11.48
C VAL A 80 -0.97 4.16 12.75
N ASP A 81 -1.69 5.26 12.84
CA ASP A 81 -2.79 5.42 13.80
C ASP A 81 -4.12 5.38 13.02
N TRP A 82 -5.06 4.63 13.56
CA TRP A 82 -6.42 4.51 13.05
C TRP A 82 -7.37 5.23 14.02
N PRO A 83 -7.73 6.51 13.78
CA PRO A 83 -8.43 7.34 14.76
C PRO A 83 -9.76 6.75 15.28
N GLU A 84 -10.45 5.97 14.44
CA GLU A 84 -11.75 5.38 14.79
C GLU A 84 -11.65 4.10 15.63
N VAL A 85 -10.54 3.35 15.52
CA VAL A 85 -10.38 2.02 16.16
C VAL A 85 -9.05 1.83 16.87
N GLY A 86 -8.15 2.81 16.78
CA GLY A 86 -6.82 2.77 17.37
C GLY A 86 -6.79 3.11 18.86
N THR A 87 -5.60 3.36 19.36
CA THR A 87 -5.34 3.73 20.77
C THR A 87 -5.55 5.22 20.99
N PRO A 88 -6.52 5.64 21.81
CA PRO A 88 -6.70 7.05 22.13
C PRO A 88 -5.42 7.68 22.71
N GLY A 89 -4.97 8.80 22.13
CA GLY A 89 -3.75 9.51 22.53
C GLY A 89 -2.45 8.97 21.93
N LEU A 90 -2.50 7.96 21.06
CA LEU A 90 -1.31 7.42 20.38
C LEU A 90 -0.59 8.50 19.57
N GLY A 91 -1.32 9.28 18.77
CA GLY A 91 -0.74 10.35 17.97
C GLY A 91 -0.05 11.44 18.82
N ASP A 92 -0.65 11.83 19.93
CA ASP A 92 -0.04 12.79 20.88
C ASP A 92 1.24 12.21 21.50
N TYR A 93 1.21 10.92 21.86
CA TYR A 93 2.39 10.24 22.39
C TYR A 93 3.52 10.20 21.36
N LEU A 94 3.25 9.76 20.12
CA LEU A 94 4.24 9.71 19.04
C LEU A 94 4.88 11.09 18.78
N ASN A 95 4.07 12.15 18.73
CA ASN A 95 4.58 13.52 18.61
C ASN A 95 5.48 13.89 19.81
N SER A 96 5.13 13.50 21.04
CA SER A 96 5.91 13.81 22.25
C SER A 96 7.30 13.15 22.26
N VAL A 97 7.44 12.01 21.56
CA VAL A 97 8.72 11.28 21.41
C VAL A 97 9.40 11.58 20.06
N ASN A 98 9.06 12.69 19.41
CA ASN A 98 9.64 13.17 18.15
C ASN A 98 9.40 12.25 16.94
N ILE A 99 8.26 11.58 16.89
CA ILE A 99 7.77 10.89 15.70
C ILE A 99 6.60 11.71 15.12
N PRO A 100 6.86 12.64 14.19
CA PRO A 100 5.84 13.55 13.73
C PRO A 100 4.85 12.93 12.76
N LEU A 101 3.64 13.47 12.73
CA LEU A 101 2.67 13.20 11.67
C LEU A 101 3.22 13.73 10.33
N ILE A 102 3.40 12.84 9.36
CA ILE A 102 3.96 13.19 8.04
C ILE A 102 2.93 13.30 6.93
N LYS A 103 1.81 12.62 7.08
CA LYS A 103 0.72 12.68 6.13
C LYS A 103 -0.59 12.72 6.88
N PHE A 104 -1.38 13.73 6.52
CA PHE A 104 -2.75 13.85 7.00
C PHE A 104 -3.55 12.64 6.56
N SER A 105 -4.43 12.22 7.44
CA SER A 105 -5.46 11.19 7.27
C SER A 105 -5.64 10.70 5.83
N ILE A 106 -4.98 9.61 5.50
CA ILE A 106 -5.12 8.99 4.17
C ILE A 106 -6.46 8.27 4.13
N PRO A 107 -7.39 8.65 3.24
CA PRO A 107 -8.67 7.97 3.11
C PRO A 107 -8.48 6.49 2.76
N ALA A 108 -8.95 5.61 3.63
CA ALA A 108 -9.15 4.20 3.36
C ALA A 108 -10.53 4.03 2.73
N MET A 109 -10.55 3.59 1.49
CA MET A 109 -11.76 3.57 0.68
C MET A 109 -12.14 2.16 0.28
N MET A 110 -13.43 1.91 0.21
CA MET A 110 -13.98 0.60 -0.14
C MET A 110 -15.12 0.75 -1.15
N ARG A 111 -15.32 -0.25 -2.01
CA ARG A 111 -16.51 -0.39 -2.83
C ARG A 111 -16.86 -1.85 -3.07
N THR A 112 -18.16 -2.12 -3.36
CA THR A 112 -18.59 -3.42 -3.88
C THR A 112 -18.11 -3.63 -5.33
N LEU A 113 -17.75 -4.86 -5.67
CA LEU A 113 -17.39 -5.26 -7.03
C LEU A 113 -18.61 -5.60 -7.90
N ALA A 114 -19.82 -5.51 -7.35
CA ALA A 114 -21.04 -5.59 -8.16
C ALA A 114 -21.15 -4.36 -9.07
N GLY A 115 -21.65 -4.55 -10.28
CA GLY A 115 -21.93 -3.44 -11.21
C GLY A 115 -20.69 -2.67 -11.68
N LEU A 116 -19.51 -3.30 -11.77
CA LEU A 116 -18.33 -2.65 -12.30
C LEU A 116 -18.55 -2.13 -13.72
N PRO A 117 -18.16 -0.89 -14.01
CA PRO A 117 -18.19 -0.39 -15.38
C PRO A 117 -17.19 -1.17 -16.26
N LYS A 118 -17.46 -1.18 -17.55
CA LYS A 118 -16.51 -1.75 -18.52
C LYS A 118 -15.24 -0.91 -18.57
N VAL A 119 -14.12 -1.59 -18.71
CA VAL A 119 -12.85 -0.92 -19.05
C VAL A 119 -12.96 -0.40 -20.47
N SER A 120 -12.68 0.87 -20.66
CA SER A 120 -12.62 1.53 -21.97
C SER A 120 -11.27 2.20 -22.11
N LEU A 121 -10.56 1.86 -23.16
CA LEU A 121 -9.21 2.34 -23.47
C LEU A 121 -9.12 2.75 -24.92
N PRO A 122 -8.22 3.67 -25.27
CA PRO A 122 -7.80 3.88 -26.65
C PRO A 122 -7.29 2.59 -27.27
N ASN A 123 -7.47 2.42 -28.58
CA ASN A 123 -7.03 1.22 -29.32
C ASN A 123 -5.51 0.98 -29.23
N GLU A 124 -4.75 2.02 -29.00
CA GLU A 124 -3.29 2.00 -28.87
C GLU A 124 -2.81 1.50 -27.49
N VAL A 125 -3.72 1.28 -26.54
CA VAL A 125 -3.38 0.88 -25.17
C VAL A 125 -3.69 -0.59 -24.94
N ALA A 126 -2.70 -1.31 -24.43
CA ALA A 126 -2.86 -2.67 -23.91
C ALA A 126 -2.53 -2.71 -22.42
N ILE A 127 -3.34 -3.45 -21.65
CA ILE A 127 -3.04 -3.78 -20.24
C ILE A 127 -2.76 -5.27 -20.15
N THR A 128 -1.63 -5.65 -19.55
CA THR A 128 -1.21 -7.03 -19.37
C THR A 128 -0.74 -7.27 -17.94
N LEU A 129 -0.72 -8.54 -17.51
CA LEU A 129 0.00 -8.95 -16.29
C LEU A 129 1.51 -8.86 -16.55
N VAL A 130 2.25 -8.54 -15.50
CA VAL A 130 3.71 -8.60 -15.46
C VAL A 130 4.12 -10.07 -15.34
N GLN A 131 4.81 -10.61 -16.34
CA GLN A 131 5.19 -12.02 -16.38
C GLN A 131 6.66 -12.23 -16.79
N THR A 132 7.20 -11.35 -17.61
CA THR A 132 8.56 -11.47 -18.16
C THR A 132 9.53 -10.53 -17.43
N GLN A 133 10.83 -10.77 -17.60
CA GLN A 133 11.87 -9.84 -17.11
C GLN A 133 11.74 -8.45 -17.73
N GLN A 134 11.31 -8.35 -18.99
CA GLN A 134 11.06 -7.05 -19.62
C GLN A 134 9.86 -6.36 -18.97
N ASP A 135 8.77 -7.09 -18.67
CA ASP A 135 7.63 -6.51 -17.94
C ASP A 135 8.03 -5.99 -16.56
N GLN A 136 8.93 -6.72 -15.86
CA GLN A 136 9.44 -6.28 -14.55
C GLN A 136 10.23 -4.98 -14.68
N ALA A 137 11.12 -4.88 -15.66
CA ALA A 137 11.91 -3.67 -15.91
C ALA A 137 11.00 -2.49 -16.28
N ASP A 138 10.00 -2.72 -17.13
CA ASP A 138 9.03 -1.71 -17.56
C ASP A 138 8.16 -1.24 -16.38
N TRP A 139 7.63 -2.19 -15.58
CA TRP A 139 6.82 -1.88 -14.40
C TRP A 139 7.60 -1.07 -13.39
N MET A 140 8.85 -1.47 -13.14
CA MET A 140 9.78 -0.77 -12.26
C MET A 140 10.05 0.66 -12.72
N SER A 141 10.27 0.86 -14.03
CA SER A 141 10.49 2.19 -14.59
C SER A 141 9.30 3.11 -14.32
N VAL A 142 8.07 2.62 -14.54
CA VAL A 142 6.85 3.39 -14.28
C VAL A 142 6.64 3.64 -12.79
N LEU A 143 6.97 2.68 -11.92
CA LEU A 143 6.88 2.85 -10.46
C LEU A 143 7.81 3.98 -9.99
N MET A 144 9.09 3.90 -10.36
CA MET A 144 10.10 4.85 -9.93
C MET A 144 9.78 6.29 -10.39
N GLU A 145 9.38 6.46 -11.67
CA GLU A 145 9.03 7.77 -12.21
C GLU A 145 7.66 8.25 -11.71
N GLY A 146 6.65 7.37 -11.69
CA GLY A 146 5.27 7.71 -11.38
C GLY A 146 5.04 8.11 -9.92
N PHE A 147 5.83 7.57 -8.99
CA PHE A 147 5.84 7.90 -7.57
C PHE A 147 7.02 8.78 -7.15
N GLU A 148 7.90 9.17 -8.09
CA GLU A 148 9.09 9.96 -7.80
C GLU A 148 9.98 9.29 -6.73
N GLU A 149 10.10 7.95 -6.82
CA GLU A 149 10.85 7.19 -5.83
C GLU A 149 12.36 7.45 -5.96
N PRO A 150 13.07 7.59 -4.82
CA PRO A 150 14.50 7.81 -4.86
C PRO A 150 15.26 6.57 -5.37
N GLU A 151 16.27 6.77 -6.21
CA GLU A 151 17.08 5.68 -6.80
C GLU A 151 17.62 4.65 -5.79
N PRO A 152 18.05 5.02 -4.56
CA PRO A 152 18.47 4.03 -3.56
C PRO A 152 17.41 3.00 -3.18
N SER A 153 16.12 3.26 -3.44
CA SER A 153 15.03 2.31 -3.17
C SER A 153 14.81 1.27 -4.28
N ARG A 154 15.38 1.48 -5.46
CA ARG A 154 15.21 0.59 -6.63
C ARG A 154 15.54 -0.87 -6.35
N PRO A 155 16.67 -1.23 -5.69
CA PRO A 155 16.98 -2.62 -5.40
C PRO A 155 15.93 -3.31 -4.52
N ASP A 156 15.35 -2.58 -3.56
CA ASP A 156 14.34 -3.12 -2.65
C ASP A 156 13.02 -3.39 -3.39
N PHE A 157 12.59 -2.48 -4.26
CA PHE A 157 11.43 -2.71 -5.13
C PHE A 157 11.69 -3.82 -6.17
N GLN A 158 12.92 -3.93 -6.70
CA GLN A 158 13.28 -5.04 -7.59
C GLN A 158 13.16 -6.39 -6.89
N GLN A 159 13.67 -6.50 -5.67
CA GLN A 159 13.52 -7.72 -4.87
C GLN A 159 12.05 -8.00 -4.58
N TYR A 160 11.27 -7.01 -4.13
CA TYR A 160 9.83 -7.15 -3.91
C TYR A 160 9.11 -7.73 -5.14
N LEU A 161 9.33 -7.13 -6.32
CA LEU A 161 8.66 -7.52 -7.55
C LEU A 161 9.11 -8.93 -7.99
N ALA A 162 10.39 -9.22 -8.00
CA ALA A 162 10.93 -10.52 -8.40
C ALA A 162 10.45 -11.64 -7.45
N SER A 163 10.47 -11.39 -6.13
CA SER A 163 9.99 -12.36 -5.14
C SER A 163 8.51 -12.63 -5.29
N SER A 164 7.68 -11.60 -5.52
CA SER A 164 6.23 -11.75 -5.69
C SER A 164 5.87 -12.58 -6.93
N LEU A 165 6.62 -12.45 -8.01
CA LEU A 165 6.40 -13.20 -9.26
C LEU A 165 6.92 -14.63 -9.21
N SER A 166 7.80 -14.95 -8.27
CA SER A 166 8.34 -16.31 -8.07
C SER A 166 7.43 -17.21 -7.25
N GLU A 167 6.38 -16.67 -6.63
CA GLU A 167 5.46 -17.43 -5.79
C GLU A 167 4.57 -18.36 -6.61
N SER A 168 4.40 -19.59 -6.15
CA SER A 168 3.51 -20.56 -6.79
C SER A 168 2.02 -20.18 -6.66
N LYS A 169 1.69 -19.41 -5.64
CA LYS A 169 0.37 -18.83 -5.39
C LYS A 169 0.55 -17.35 -4.99
N PRO A 170 0.76 -16.47 -5.97
CA PRO A 170 1.03 -15.09 -5.68
C PRO A 170 -0.20 -14.41 -5.07
N VAL A 171 0.01 -13.70 -3.96
CA VAL A 171 -1.02 -12.82 -3.39
C VAL A 171 -1.03 -11.47 -4.08
N PHE A 172 0.05 -11.12 -4.78
CA PHE A 172 0.16 -9.89 -5.58
C PHE A 172 0.12 -10.23 -7.07
N GLU A 173 -0.70 -9.51 -7.81
CA GLU A 173 -0.70 -9.51 -9.27
C GLU A 173 -0.38 -8.10 -9.76
N HIS A 174 0.65 -7.98 -10.59
CA HIS A 174 1.09 -6.68 -11.10
C HIS A 174 0.60 -6.49 -12.52
N TYR A 175 0.02 -5.33 -12.81
CA TYR A 175 -0.51 -4.95 -14.11
C TYR A 175 0.30 -3.79 -14.68
N ILE A 176 0.50 -3.83 -15.99
CA ILE A 176 1.18 -2.76 -16.74
C ILE A 176 0.36 -2.38 -17.96
N ALA A 177 0.20 -1.08 -18.17
CA ALA A 177 -0.34 -0.52 -19.40
C ALA A 177 0.78 -0.02 -20.31
N ARG A 178 0.64 -0.33 -21.60
CA ARG A 178 1.54 0.19 -22.65
C ARG A 178 0.73 0.96 -23.68
N TRP A 179 1.22 2.13 -24.03
CA TRP A 179 0.70 2.94 -25.14
C TRP A 179 1.59 2.75 -26.35
N GLN A 180 1.08 2.13 -27.42
CA GLN A 180 1.89 1.76 -28.60
C GLN A 180 3.19 1.00 -28.23
N GLY A 181 3.09 0.10 -27.26
CA GLY A 181 4.22 -0.68 -26.77
C GLY A 181 5.07 0.01 -25.70
N ILE A 182 4.88 1.32 -25.42
CA ILE A 182 5.64 2.08 -24.44
C ILE A 182 4.97 1.96 -23.06
N PRO A 183 5.67 1.52 -21.99
CA PRO A 183 5.12 1.44 -20.64
C PRO A 183 4.72 2.83 -20.15
N CYS A 184 3.50 2.96 -19.59
CA CYS A 184 2.95 4.27 -19.27
C CYS A 184 2.15 4.33 -17.96
N ALA A 185 1.65 3.19 -17.47
CA ALA A 185 0.94 3.16 -16.21
C ALA A 185 0.97 1.75 -15.59
N ILE A 186 0.78 1.66 -14.27
CA ILE A 186 0.86 0.41 -13.51
C ILE A 186 -0.24 0.33 -12.45
N SER A 187 -0.51 -0.88 -11.98
CA SER A 187 -1.24 -1.15 -10.74
C SER A 187 -0.87 -2.51 -10.17
N THR A 188 -1.25 -2.75 -8.92
CA THR A 188 -1.09 -4.04 -8.24
C THR A 188 -2.41 -4.43 -7.59
N LEU A 189 -2.83 -5.67 -7.79
CA LEU A 189 -3.89 -6.32 -7.04
C LEU A 189 -3.28 -7.12 -5.90
N LEU A 190 -3.77 -6.90 -4.68
CA LEU A 190 -3.54 -7.76 -3.52
C LEU A 190 -4.77 -8.64 -3.32
N ARG A 191 -4.58 -9.94 -3.23
CA ARG A 191 -5.62 -10.91 -2.87
C ARG A 191 -5.57 -11.19 -1.37
N ALA A 192 -6.23 -10.34 -0.57
CA ALA A 192 -6.40 -10.53 0.86
C ALA A 192 -7.71 -11.28 1.16
N ASP A 193 -7.84 -11.88 2.34
CA ASP A 193 -8.97 -12.76 2.67
C ASP A 193 -10.33 -12.06 2.61
N HIS A 194 -10.41 -10.78 2.99
CA HIS A 194 -11.68 -10.06 3.14
C HIS A 194 -11.90 -8.91 2.15
N GLY A 195 -10.99 -8.73 1.19
CA GLY A 195 -11.13 -7.70 0.17
C GLY A 195 -9.95 -7.68 -0.80
N ALA A 196 -10.23 -7.36 -2.05
CA ALA A 196 -9.21 -7.16 -3.07
C ALA A 196 -8.56 -5.77 -2.91
N GLY A 197 -7.29 -5.70 -2.54
CA GLY A 197 -6.56 -4.44 -2.40
C GLY A 197 -6.03 -3.94 -3.74
N ILE A 198 -6.23 -2.66 -4.04
CA ILE A 198 -5.71 -2.02 -5.25
C ILE A 198 -4.58 -1.07 -4.85
N TYR A 199 -3.36 -1.40 -5.24
CA TYR A 199 -2.14 -0.70 -4.86
C TYR A 199 -1.32 -0.25 -6.08
N HIS A 200 -0.33 0.60 -5.87
CA HIS A 200 0.64 1.06 -6.88
C HIS A 200 -0.01 1.61 -8.16
N VAL A 201 -1.18 2.24 -8.05
CA VAL A 201 -1.81 2.86 -9.23
C VAL A 201 -1.04 4.12 -9.60
N ALA A 202 -0.28 4.07 -10.67
CA ALA A 202 0.48 5.20 -11.19
C ALA A 202 0.32 5.34 -12.70
N THR A 203 0.28 6.59 -13.16
CA THR A 203 0.31 6.94 -14.59
C THR A 203 1.37 8.01 -14.79
N LEU A 204 2.30 7.76 -15.70
CA LEU A 204 3.35 8.72 -16.05
C LEU A 204 2.74 10.07 -16.50
N PRO A 205 3.33 11.22 -16.13
CA PRO A 205 2.76 12.53 -16.39
C PRO A 205 2.31 12.75 -17.83
N LYS A 206 3.12 12.33 -18.80
CA LYS A 206 2.87 12.44 -20.24
C LYS A 206 1.57 11.75 -20.69
N TYR A 207 1.11 10.73 -19.96
CA TYR A 207 -0.03 9.88 -20.34
C TYR A 207 -1.25 10.09 -19.43
N ARG A 208 -1.21 11.09 -18.53
CA ARG A 208 -2.36 11.46 -17.69
C ARG A 208 -3.50 12.04 -18.54
N GLY A 209 -4.72 12.00 -18.03
CA GLY A 209 -5.90 12.53 -18.74
C GLY A 209 -6.51 11.59 -19.80
N HIS A 210 -5.91 10.41 -20.06
CA HIS A 210 -6.38 9.45 -21.07
C HIS A 210 -7.13 8.24 -20.48
N GLY A 211 -7.55 8.31 -19.21
CA GLY A 211 -8.34 7.25 -18.57
C GLY A 211 -7.53 6.05 -18.06
N LEU A 212 -6.19 6.08 -18.14
CA LEU A 212 -5.33 4.95 -17.75
C LEU A 212 -5.44 4.59 -16.26
N GLY A 213 -5.46 5.58 -15.37
CA GLY A 213 -5.65 5.34 -13.93
C GLY A 213 -6.99 4.65 -13.64
N LYS A 214 -8.07 5.07 -14.32
CA LYS A 214 -9.38 4.40 -14.24
C LYS A 214 -9.30 2.96 -14.72
N ALA A 215 -8.68 2.72 -15.85
CA ALA A 215 -8.56 1.39 -16.44
C ALA A 215 -7.72 0.46 -15.57
N LEU A 216 -6.58 0.95 -15.03
CA LEU A 216 -5.70 0.19 -14.13
C LEU A 216 -6.26 0.03 -12.71
N THR A 217 -7.31 0.74 -12.34
CA THR A 217 -8.11 0.44 -11.14
C THR A 217 -9.16 -0.64 -11.46
N LEU A 218 -9.85 -0.51 -12.58
CA LEU A 218 -10.94 -1.43 -12.95
C LEU A 218 -10.46 -2.82 -13.37
N THR A 219 -9.34 -2.92 -14.10
CA THR A 219 -8.83 -4.22 -14.58
C THR A 219 -8.56 -5.20 -13.45
N PRO A 220 -7.76 -4.86 -12.40
CA PRO A 220 -7.58 -5.75 -11.26
C PRO A 220 -8.88 -6.02 -10.48
N MET A 221 -9.79 -5.03 -10.38
CA MET A 221 -11.09 -5.26 -9.74
C MET A 221 -11.96 -6.26 -10.50
N GLN A 222 -11.92 -6.25 -11.83
CA GLN A 222 -12.62 -7.25 -12.67
C GLN A 222 -12.01 -8.64 -12.48
N SER A 223 -10.68 -8.75 -12.43
CA SER A 223 -9.96 -10.00 -12.11
C SER A 223 -10.35 -10.53 -10.72
N ALA A 224 -10.35 -9.67 -9.71
CA ALA A 224 -10.76 -10.04 -8.37
C ALA A 224 -12.20 -10.56 -8.33
N ARG A 225 -13.13 -9.86 -8.98
CA ARG A 225 -14.54 -10.30 -9.05
C ARG A 225 -14.70 -11.67 -9.71
N GLN A 226 -13.96 -11.94 -10.79
CA GLN A 226 -14.02 -13.24 -11.50
C GLN A 226 -13.53 -14.39 -10.61
N THR A 227 -12.72 -14.12 -9.60
CA THR A 227 -12.21 -15.11 -8.64
C THR A 227 -12.94 -15.10 -7.29
N GLY A 228 -14.12 -14.45 -7.22
CA GLY A 228 -15.04 -14.58 -6.08
C GLY A 228 -14.94 -13.46 -5.04
N TYR A 229 -14.18 -12.39 -5.29
CA TYR A 229 -14.19 -11.23 -4.40
C TYR A 229 -15.44 -10.37 -4.61
N ASP A 230 -16.02 -9.89 -3.53
CA ASP A 230 -17.19 -8.99 -3.54
C ASP A 230 -16.83 -7.53 -3.27
N THR A 231 -15.64 -7.27 -2.75
CA THR A 231 -15.22 -5.95 -2.27
C THR A 231 -13.80 -5.61 -2.75
N ALA A 232 -13.58 -4.36 -3.15
CA ALA A 232 -12.27 -3.77 -3.36
C ALA A 232 -11.97 -2.70 -2.31
N VAL A 233 -10.68 -2.61 -1.97
CA VAL A 233 -10.10 -1.69 -0.98
C VAL A 233 -8.94 -0.93 -1.61
N LEU A 234 -8.77 0.34 -1.25
CA LEU A 234 -7.59 1.13 -1.58
C LEU A 234 -7.36 2.26 -0.57
N PHE A 235 -6.15 2.83 -0.62
CA PHE A 235 -5.75 4.02 0.12
C PHE A 235 -5.52 5.16 -0.87
N ALA A 236 -6.30 6.23 -0.74
CA ALA A 236 -6.34 7.28 -1.74
C ALA A 236 -5.33 8.40 -1.45
N SER A 237 -4.42 8.66 -2.41
CA SER A 237 -3.68 9.91 -2.40
C SER A 237 -4.61 11.10 -2.71
N PRO A 238 -4.27 12.35 -2.35
CA PRO A 238 -5.08 13.51 -2.68
C PRO A 238 -5.38 13.64 -4.18
N SER A 239 -4.43 13.28 -5.04
CA SER A 239 -4.61 13.31 -6.50
C SER A 239 -5.45 12.14 -7.04
N GLY A 240 -5.46 11.00 -6.36
CA GLY A 240 -6.23 9.81 -6.74
C GLY A 240 -7.68 9.85 -6.23
N TYR A 241 -7.93 10.54 -5.14
CA TYR A 241 -9.22 10.54 -4.45
C TYR A 241 -10.43 10.84 -5.36
N PRO A 242 -10.42 11.91 -6.21
CA PRO A 242 -11.54 12.18 -7.10
C PRO A 242 -11.80 11.06 -8.13
N LEU A 243 -10.74 10.40 -8.59
CA LEU A 243 -10.85 9.26 -9.49
C LEU A 243 -11.59 8.11 -8.81
N TYR A 244 -11.21 7.79 -7.59
CA TYR A 244 -11.80 6.65 -6.85
C TYR A 244 -13.23 6.92 -6.43
N GLN A 245 -13.57 8.16 -6.01
CA GLN A 245 -14.96 8.58 -5.81
C GLN A 245 -15.79 8.42 -7.10
N GLY A 246 -15.26 8.87 -8.24
CA GLY A 246 -15.90 8.69 -9.55
C GLY A 246 -16.06 7.23 -9.99
N LEU A 247 -15.29 6.31 -9.38
CA LEU A 247 -15.43 4.88 -9.54
C LEU A 247 -16.37 4.23 -8.51
N GLY A 248 -16.96 5.00 -7.61
CA GLY A 248 -17.90 4.54 -6.59
C GLY A 248 -17.24 3.95 -5.35
N PHE A 249 -15.97 4.30 -5.08
CA PHE A 249 -15.37 4.06 -3.77
C PHE A 249 -15.88 5.09 -2.76
N GLU A 250 -16.14 4.62 -1.55
CA GLU A 250 -16.54 5.43 -0.40
C GLU A 250 -15.45 5.37 0.67
N THR A 251 -15.18 6.48 1.34
CA THR A 251 -14.28 6.51 2.48
C THR A 251 -14.96 5.84 3.67
N VAL A 252 -14.33 4.84 4.24
CA VAL A 252 -14.85 4.10 5.40
C VAL A 252 -14.06 4.36 6.67
N SER A 253 -12.81 4.82 6.53
CA SER A 253 -11.94 5.23 7.61
C SER A 253 -10.84 6.13 7.08
N THR A 254 -10.01 6.62 7.99
CA THR A 254 -8.77 7.33 7.66
C THR A 254 -7.59 6.70 8.41
N ALA A 255 -6.40 6.81 7.85
CA ALA A 255 -5.17 6.36 8.49
C ALA A 255 -4.18 7.51 8.59
N ASP A 256 -3.73 7.82 9.79
CA ASP A 256 -2.72 8.82 10.06
C ASP A 256 -1.33 8.18 10.10
N PHE A 257 -0.40 8.72 9.32
CA PHE A 257 0.95 8.19 9.23
C PHE A 257 1.93 9.10 9.96
N TYR A 258 2.54 8.56 11.00
CA TYR A 258 3.67 9.14 11.71
C TYR A 258 4.95 8.50 11.18
N ALA A 259 6.04 9.22 11.07
CA ALA A 259 7.27 8.60 10.59
C ALA A 259 8.54 9.24 11.13
N TRP A 260 9.58 8.44 11.10
CA TRP A 260 10.95 8.83 11.35
C TRP A 260 11.81 8.45 10.14
N SER A 261 12.54 9.43 9.61
CA SER A 261 13.32 9.26 8.36
C SER A 261 14.68 8.58 8.54
N GLY A 262 15.07 8.26 9.77
CA GLY A 262 16.41 7.77 10.08
C GLY A 262 17.34 8.86 10.62
N LEU A 263 18.55 8.46 11.00
CA LEU A 263 19.61 9.42 11.33
C LEU A 263 20.19 9.94 10.00
N GLU A 264 20.25 11.26 9.86
CA GLU A 264 20.99 11.92 8.79
C GLU A 264 22.48 11.66 8.91
#